data_b208998d23eda563583cd9d9b7f5a02a
#
_entry.id   b208998d23eda563583cd9d9b7f5a02a
#
_cell.length_a   1.000
_cell.length_b   1.000
_cell.length_c   1.000
_cell.angle_alpha   90.00
_cell.angle_beta   90.00
_cell.angle_gamma   90.00
#
_symmetry.space_group_name_H-M   'P 1'
#
loop_
_entity.id
_entity.type
_entity.pdbx_description
1 polymer ?
#
loop_
_entity_poly.entity_id
_entity_poly.type
_entity_poly.pdbx_seq_one_letter_code
_entity_poly.pdbx_strand_id
1 'polypeptide(L)'
;VIAPGVLARTVSDYTHRRPSESPTLAPLWQTLAQHAKAGACHHRGTCPLVTVGPVVVNEHHEVPMVRGGRAPARLPEARLTEGFDTLTEAAFDLARALGVEQLWIQPGCEDPIQLHTARADPQDGDRMRVAVRYLVRTHAALCHFAPGAPQVWTPLTEVDLELARRVDSFMASGAR
;
A
#
# COMPACT_ATOMS: atom_id res chain seq x y z
N VAL A 1 -13.64 0.05 -10.44
CA VAL A 1 -13.00 1.30 -9.96
C VAL A 1 -13.52 1.54 -8.55
N ILE A 2 -12.62 1.54 -7.58
CA ILE A 2 -12.98 1.88 -6.20
C ILE A 2 -13.62 3.27 -6.19
N ALA A 3 -14.78 3.36 -5.58
CA ALA A 3 -15.53 4.61 -5.54
C ALA A 3 -14.69 5.73 -4.90
N PRO A 4 -14.65 6.93 -5.46
CA PRO A 4 -13.88 8.05 -4.90
C PRO A 4 -14.16 8.32 -3.41
N GLY A 5 -15.40 8.04 -2.97
CA GLY A 5 -15.78 8.15 -1.57
C GLY A 5 -15.10 7.16 -0.62
N VAL A 6 -14.74 5.96 -1.11
CA VAL A 6 -13.98 4.98 -0.31
C VAL A 6 -12.57 5.49 -0.06
N LEU A 7 -11.89 5.97 -1.11
CA LEU A 7 -10.55 6.53 -0.98
C LEU A 7 -10.56 7.79 -0.08
N ALA A 8 -11.52 8.68 -0.27
CA ALA A 8 -11.64 9.88 0.57
C ALA A 8 -11.81 9.54 2.05
N ARG A 9 -12.66 8.56 2.37
CA ARG A 9 -12.85 8.07 3.73
C ARG A 9 -11.56 7.48 4.30
N THR A 10 -10.92 6.57 3.55
CA THR A 10 -9.65 5.95 3.96
C THR A 10 -8.58 6.99 4.29
N VAL A 11 -8.42 8.01 3.43
CA VAL A 11 -7.44 9.10 3.64
C VAL A 11 -7.84 9.95 4.85
N SER A 12 -9.14 10.23 5.04
CA SER A 12 -9.65 10.97 6.20
C SER A 12 -9.34 10.24 7.51
N ASP A 13 -9.70 8.97 7.59
CA ASP A 13 -9.51 8.17 8.79
C ASP A 13 -8.01 8.00 9.11
N TYR A 14 -7.20 7.85 8.09
CA TYR A 14 -5.74 7.79 8.23
C TYR A 14 -5.16 9.10 8.77
N THR A 15 -5.51 10.25 8.18
CA THR A 15 -4.98 11.56 8.59
C THR A 15 -5.50 11.97 9.97
N HIS A 16 -6.70 11.56 10.36
CA HIS A 16 -7.20 11.77 11.70
C HIS A 16 -6.34 11.07 12.75
N ARG A 17 -5.91 9.84 12.48
CA ARG A 17 -5.00 9.08 13.36
C ARG A 17 -3.54 9.52 13.27
N ARG A 18 -3.13 10.16 12.18
CA ARG A 18 -1.75 10.60 11.89
C ARG A 18 -1.71 12.03 11.38
N PRO A 19 -2.07 13.01 12.21
CA PRO A 19 -2.19 14.40 11.77
C PRO A 19 -0.88 15.01 11.28
N SER A 20 0.27 14.52 11.75
CA SER A 20 1.60 14.95 11.30
C SER A 20 1.88 14.64 9.82
N GLU A 21 1.18 13.65 9.23
CA GLU A 21 1.34 13.26 7.83
C GLU A 21 0.37 14.00 6.89
N SER A 22 -0.60 14.72 7.43
CA SER A 22 -1.60 15.44 6.65
C SER A 22 -1.01 16.42 5.61
N PRO A 23 0.07 17.18 5.90
CA PRO A 23 0.64 18.09 4.92
C PRO A 23 1.15 17.41 3.64
N THR A 24 1.73 16.22 3.76
CA THR A 24 2.24 15.45 2.60
C THR A 24 1.12 14.91 1.72
N LEU A 25 -0.07 14.75 2.27
CA LEU A 25 -1.27 14.28 1.58
C LEU A 25 -2.16 15.42 1.05
N ALA A 26 -1.80 16.68 1.27
CA ALA A 26 -2.58 17.83 0.84
C ALA A 26 -2.92 17.82 -0.68
N PRO A 27 -1.98 17.50 -1.61
CA PRO A 27 -2.32 17.42 -3.04
C PRO A 27 -3.37 16.34 -3.37
N LEU A 28 -3.34 15.21 -2.65
CA LEU A 28 -4.38 14.16 -2.79
C LEU A 28 -5.74 14.67 -2.33
N TRP A 29 -5.79 15.36 -1.18
CA TRP A 29 -7.01 15.97 -0.67
C TRP A 29 -7.63 16.98 -1.63
N GLN A 30 -6.81 17.87 -2.20
CA GLN A 30 -7.26 18.85 -3.17
C GLN A 30 -7.89 18.17 -4.39
N THR A 31 -7.25 17.11 -4.90
CA THR A 31 -7.76 16.32 -6.02
C THR A 31 -9.08 15.64 -5.68
N LEU A 32 -9.18 14.99 -4.52
CA LEU A 32 -10.41 14.33 -4.07
C LEU A 32 -11.57 15.32 -3.94
N ALA A 33 -11.32 16.50 -3.38
CA ALA A 33 -12.32 17.57 -3.25
C ALA A 33 -12.78 18.12 -4.61
N GLN A 34 -11.86 18.25 -5.57
CA GLN A 34 -12.20 18.65 -6.95
C GLN A 34 -13.06 17.60 -7.66
N HIS A 35 -12.70 16.32 -7.54
CA HIS A 35 -13.45 15.22 -8.15
C HIS A 35 -14.84 15.03 -7.51
N ALA A 36 -14.98 15.26 -6.22
CA ALA A 36 -16.28 15.22 -5.55
C ALA A 36 -17.26 16.27 -6.10
N LYS A 37 -16.76 17.41 -6.58
CA LYS A 37 -17.57 18.50 -7.18
C LYS A 37 -17.83 18.30 -8.66
N ALA A 38 -16.83 17.82 -9.41
CA ALA A 38 -16.85 17.77 -10.88
C ALA A 38 -17.26 16.42 -11.47
N GLY A 39 -17.38 15.36 -10.66
CA GLY A 39 -17.62 14.00 -11.13
C GLY A 39 -16.35 13.35 -11.71
N ALA A 40 -16.37 12.95 -12.97
CA ALA A 40 -15.25 12.25 -13.59
C ALA A 40 -13.98 13.09 -13.67
N CYS A 41 -12.83 12.45 -13.47
CA CYS A 41 -11.52 13.09 -13.57
C CYS A 41 -11.19 13.46 -15.03
N HIS A 42 -11.06 14.76 -15.30
CA HIS A 42 -10.64 15.28 -16.60
C HIS A 42 -9.13 15.53 -16.71
N HIS A 43 -8.38 15.38 -15.59
CA HIS A 43 -6.95 15.71 -15.50
C HIS A 43 -6.08 14.48 -15.26
N ARG A 44 -6.27 13.40 -16.03
CA ARG A 44 -5.59 12.12 -15.85
C ARG A 44 -4.05 12.20 -15.78
N GLY A 45 -3.47 13.23 -16.40
CA GLY A 45 -2.01 13.42 -16.41
C GLY A 45 -1.44 14.16 -15.19
N THR A 46 -2.26 14.86 -14.42
CA THR A 46 -1.81 15.70 -13.29
C THR A 46 -2.32 15.23 -11.93
N CYS A 47 -3.39 14.43 -11.92
CA CYS A 47 -3.92 13.87 -10.68
C CYS A 47 -2.94 12.90 -10.04
N PRO A 48 -2.84 12.85 -8.71
CA PRO A 48 -2.05 11.84 -8.02
C PRO A 48 -2.41 10.42 -8.48
N LEU A 49 -1.39 9.61 -8.73
CA LEU A 49 -1.56 8.20 -9.02
C LEU A 49 -1.73 7.45 -7.69
N VAL A 50 -2.91 6.88 -7.49
CA VAL A 50 -3.16 6.05 -6.31
C VAL A 50 -2.87 4.59 -6.66
N THR A 51 -2.03 3.97 -5.85
CA THR A 51 -1.71 2.55 -5.88
C THR A 51 -2.09 1.91 -4.55
N VAL A 52 -2.27 0.61 -4.55
CA VAL A 52 -2.47 -0.18 -3.33
C VAL A 52 -1.39 -1.23 -3.26
N GLY A 53 -0.95 -1.55 -2.05
CA GLY A 53 0.05 -2.60 -1.85
C GLY A 53 -0.06 -3.27 -0.48
N PRO A 54 0.17 -4.59 -0.41
CA PRO A 54 0.35 -5.27 0.84
C PRO A 54 1.76 -5.02 1.40
N VAL A 55 1.84 -4.82 2.71
CA VAL A 55 3.05 -5.02 3.50
C VAL A 55 2.90 -6.40 4.12
N VAL A 56 3.32 -7.42 3.39
CA VAL A 56 3.24 -8.82 3.84
C VAL A 56 4.39 -9.10 4.78
N VAL A 57 4.10 -9.40 6.04
CA VAL A 57 5.12 -9.63 7.06
C VAL A 57 5.04 -11.07 7.57
N ASN A 58 6.16 -11.80 7.49
CA ASN A 58 6.29 -13.14 8.03
C ASN A 58 6.69 -13.12 9.54
N GLU A 59 6.85 -14.28 10.13
CA GLU A 59 7.26 -14.47 11.53
C GLU A 59 8.69 -14.00 11.83
N HIS A 60 9.52 -13.81 10.80
CA HIS A 60 10.90 -13.33 10.91
C HIS A 60 11.01 -11.81 10.70
N HIS A 61 9.88 -11.07 10.62
CA HIS A 61 9.82 -9.64 10.31
C HIS A 61 10.44 -9.28 8.95
N GLU A 62 10.29 -10.18 7.98
CA GLU A 62 10.69 -9.96 6.59
C GLU A 62 9.48 -9.65 5.72
N VAL A 63 9.73 -8.94 4.62
CA VAL A 63 8.74 -8.60 3.59
C VAL A 63 9.24 -9.05 2.21
N PRO A 64 8.33 -9.46 1.30
CA PRO A 64 8.70 -9.75 -0.07
C PRO A 64 8.97 -8.44 -0.82
N MET A 65 10.19 -8.28 -1.32
CA MET A 65 10.56 -7.18 -2.19
C MET A 65 10.54 -7.64 -3.64
N VAL A 66 9.97 -6.83 -4.53
CA VAL A 66 9.92 -7.10 -5.97
C VAL A 66 11.06 -6.38 -6.67
N ARG A 67 11.89 -7.12 -7.41
CA ARG A 67 12.96 -6.58 -8.26
C ARG A 67 12.43 -6.36 -9.67
N GLY A 68 12.53 -5.14 -10.17
CA GLY A 68 12.14 -4.76 -11.53
C GLY A 68 13.37 -4.48 -12.40
N GLY A 69 13.99 -5.51 -12.98
CA GLY A 69 15.13 -5.34 -13.87
C GLY A 69 16.29 -4.59 -13.19
N ARG A 70 16.65 -3.39 -13.70
CA ARG A 70 17.70 -2.52 -13.13
C ARG A 70 17.22 -1.58 -12.03
N ALA A 71 15.92 -1.51 -11.79
CA ALA A 71 15.37 -0.67 -10.74
C ALA A 71 15.65 -1.28 -9.35
N PRO A 72 15.78 -0.45 -8.29
CA PRO A 72 15.91 -0.96 -6.93
C PRO A 72 14.68 -1.80 -6.56
N ALA A 73 14.89 -2.79 -5.71
CA ALA A 73 13.80 -3.59 -5.17
C ALA A 73 12.82 -2.69 -4.39
N ARG A 74 11.52 -2.97 -4.53
CA ARG A 74 10.47 -2.18 -3.89
C ARG A 74 9.37 -3.07 -3.31
N LEU A 75 8.62 -2.56 -2.35
CA LEU A 75 7.42 -3.21 -1.87
C LEU A 75 6.44 -3.39 -3.03
N PRO A 76 5.73 -4.53 -3.08
CA PRO A 76 4.73 -4.77 -4.11
C PRO A 76 3.61 -3.74 -4.03
N GLU A 77 3.26 -3.19 -5.17
CA GLU A 77 2.13 -2.29 -5.32
C GLU A 77 1.56 -2.37 -6.73
N ALA A 78 0.27 -2.14 -6.87
CA ALA A 78 -0.42 -2.12 -8.15
C ALA A 78 -1.36 -0.91 -8.24
N ARG A 79 -1.63 -0.48 -9.46
CA ARG A 79 -2.70 0.51 -9.71
C ARG A 79 -4.04 -0.11 -9.35
N LEU A 80 -4.92 0.74 -8.84
CA LEU A 80 -6.30 0.35 -8.61
C LEU A 80 -6.98 0.07 -9.95
N THR A 81 -7.34 -1.19 -10.16
CA THR A 81 -8.11 -1.66 -11.32
C THR A 81 -9.59 -1.79 -10.96
N GLU A 82 -10.43 -2.05 -11.97
CA GLU A 82 -11.83 -2.39 -11.75
C GLU A 82 -11.94 -3.78 -11.10
N GLY A 83 -13.00 -4.00 -10.35
CA GLY A 83 -13.32 -5.33 -9.82
C GLY A 83 -13.09 -5.52 -8.32
N PHE A 84 -12.61 -4.48 -7.60
CA PHE A 84 -12.49 -4.54 -6.14
C PHE A 84 -13.47 -3.58 -5.47
N ASP A 85 -14.13 -4.05 -4.42
CA ASP A 85 -15.03 -3.24 -3.61
C ASP A 85 -14.28 -2.44 -2.54
N THR A 86 -13.14 -2.97 -2.08
CA THR A 86 -12.31 -2.35 -1.05
C THR A 86 -10.83 -2.31 -1.41
N LEU A 87 -10.09 -1.36 -0.83
CA LEU A 87 -8.64 -1.25 -0.97
C LEU A 87 -7.92 -2.45 -0.32
N THR A 88 -8.47 -2.97 0.76
CA THR A 88 -7.96 -4.13 1.48
C THR A 88 -8.02 -5.38 0.59
N GLU A 89 -9.16 -5.61 -0.08
CA GLU A 89 -9.32 -6.73 -1.01
C GLU A 89 -8.29 -6.68 -2.15
N ALA A 90 -8.08 -5.49 -2.73
CA ALA A 90 -7.05 -5.29 -3.76
C ALA A 90 -5.63 -5.58 -3.24
N ALA A 91 -5.32 -5.23 -1.99
CA ALA A 91 -4.04 -5.56 -1.37
C ALA A 91 -3.86 -7.08 -1.17
N PHE A 92 -4.92 -7.77 -0.73
CA PHE A 92 -4.89 -9.23 -0.58
C PHE A 92 -4.71 -9.95 -1.91
N ASP A 93 -5.41 -9.53 -2.94
CA ASP A 93 -5.30 -10.11 -4.27
C ASP A 93 -3.89 -9.96 -4.84
N LEU A 94 -3.29 -8.78 -4.64
CA LEU A 94 -1.90 -8.57 -5.02
C LEU A 94 -0.94 -9.48 -4.25
N ALA A 95 -1.15 -9.68 -2.94
CA ALA A 95 -0.34 -10.61 -2.16
C ALA A 95 -0.46 -12.06 -2.65
N ARG A 96 -1.68 -12.50 -2.98
CA ARG A 96 -1.90 -13.84 -3.59
C ARG A 96 -1.21 -13.97 -4.94
N ALA A 97 -1.28 -12.93 -5.78
CA ALA A 97 -0.60 -12.92 -7.08
C ALA A 97 0.93 -13.02 -6.97
N LEU A 98 1.50 -12.68 -5.82
CA LEU A 98 2.93 -12.86 -5.51
C LEU A 98 3.28 -14.29 -5.04
N GLY A 99 2.31 -15.19 -4.97
CA GLY A 99 2.51 -16.55 -4.47
C GLY A 99 2.47 -16.67 -2.95
N VAL A 100 1.87 -15.69 -2.25
CA VAL A 100 1.67 -15.75 -0.80
C VAL A 100 0.33 -16.42 -0.51
N GLU A 101 0.39 -17.57 0.14
CA GLU A 101 -0.78 -18.31 0.62
C GLU A 101 -1.10 -17.94 2.07
N GLN A 102 -2.25 -18.30 2.58
CA GLN A 102 -2.67 -18.12 3.96
C GLN A 102 -2.38 -16.72 4.54
N LEU A 103 -3.08 -15.77 3.99
CA LEU A 103 -3.00 -14.37 4.40
C LEU A 103 -4.02 -14.07 5.49
N TRP A 104 -3.64 -13.29 6.49
CA TRP A 104 -4.58 -12.75 7.47
C TRP A 104 -4.25 -11.30 7.85
N ILE A 105 -5.27 -10.56 8.27
CA ILE A 105 -5.11 -9.28 8.95
C ILE A 105 -5.18 -9.54 10.45
N GLN A 106 -4.24 -8.95 11.18
CA GLN A 106 -4.33 -8.96 12.63
C GLN A 106 -5.52 -8.10 13.07
N PRO A 107 -6.37 -8.56 14.00
CA PRO A 107 -7.47 -7.76 14.52
C PRO A 107 -7.00 -6.38 14.99
N GLY A 108 -7.72 -5.33 14.58
CA GLY A 108 -7.35 -3.94 14.82
C GLY A 108 -6.36 -3.33 13.81
N CYS A 109 -5.96 -4.09 12.79
CA CYS A 109 -5.06 -3.65 11.72
C CYS A 109 -5.76 -3.57 10.35
N GLU A 110 -7.06 -3.40 10.32
CA GLU A 110 -7.87 -3.34 9.09
C GLU A 110 -7.65 -2.04 8.30
N ASP A 111 -7.09 -1.04 8.96
CA ASP A 111 -6.77 0.25 8.37
C ASP A 111 -5.39 0.27 7.71
N PRO A 112 -5.15 1.19 6.75
CA PRO A 112 -3.83 1.36 6.17
C PRO A 112 -2.76 1.64 7.22
N ILE A 113 -1.66 0.89 7.16
CA ILE A 113 -0.50 1.13 8.01
C ILE A 113 0.29 2.36 7.56
N GLN A 114 0.25 2.66 6.26
CA GLN A 114 0.98 3.78 5.66
C GLN A 114 0.28 4.28 4.40
N LEU A 115 0.26 5.62 4.24
CA LEU A 115 0.06 6.29 2.96
C LEU A 115 1.41 6.85 2.51
N HIS A 116 2.12 6.11 1.66
CA HIS A 116 3.45 6.48 1.21
C HIS A 116 3.37 7.36 -0.04
N THR A 117 3.93 8.56 0.04
CA THR A 117 3.98 9.50 -1.08
C THR A 117 5.35 9.46 -1.75
N ALA A 118 5.36 9.40 -3.07
CA ALA A 118 6.57 9.43 -3.87
C ALA A 118 6.27 10.08 -5.24
N ARG A 119 7.31 10.34 -6.02
CA ARG A 119 7.16 10.67 -7.43
C ARG A 119 6.74 9.42 -8.20
N ALA A 120 5.81 9.55 -9.13
CA ALA A 120 5.43 8.44 -10.00
C ALA A 120 6.59 8.04 -10.93
N ASP A 121 6.52 6.82 -11.47
CA ASP A 121 7.50 6.37 -12.46
C ASP A 121 7.43 7.28 -13.71
N PRO A 122 8.54 7.50 -14.44
CA PRO A 122 8.57 8.42 -15.60
C PRO A 122 7.51 8.12 -16.67
N GLN A 123 7.14 6.85 -16.85
CA GLN A 123 6.07 6.42 -17.76
C GLN A 123 4.68 6.89 -17.33
N ASP A 124 4.51 7.26 -16.06
CA ASP A 124 3.26 7.75 -15.48
C ASP A 124 3.16 9.27 -15.48
N GLY A 125 4.19 9.94 -15.99
CA GLY A 125 4.28 11.39 -16.00
C GLY A 125 4.78 11.97 -14.68
N ASP A 126 4.99 13.28 -14.67
CA ASP A 126 5.48 14.00 -13.50
C ASP A 126 4.34 14.30 -12.52
N ARG A 127 3.90 13.28 -11.80
CA ARG A 127 2.83 13.39 -10.82
C ARG A 127 3.19 12.69 -9.50
N MET A 128 2.50 13.05 -8.46
CA MET A 128 2.62 12.38 -7.18
C MET A 128 2.01 10.98 -7.26
N ARG A 129 2.71 9.98 -6.70
CA ARG A 129 2.16 8.66 -6.42
C ARG A 129 1.84 8.57 -4.92
N VAL A 130 0.69 7.99 -4.60
CA VAL A 130 0.26 7.70 -3.23
C VAL A 130 -0.02 6.20 -3.14
N ALA A 131 0.83 5.47 -2.44
CA ALA A 131 0.64 4.06 -2.19
C ALA A 131 -0.10 3.86 -0.86
N VAL A 132 -1.28 3.25 -0.93
CA VAL A 132 -2.07 2.86 0.25
C VAL A 132 -1.62 1.48 0.66
N ARG A 133 -0.95 1.36 1.82
CA ARG A 133 -0.32 0.14 2.29
C ARG A 133 -1.08 -0.49 3.45
N TYR A 134 -1.38 -1.78 3.32
CA TYR A 134 -2.06 -2.57 4.34
C TYR A 134 -1.12 -3.61 4.94
N LEU A 135 -1.14 -3.75 6.27
CA LEU A 135 -0.39 -4.80 6.95
C LEU A 135 -1.12 -6.13 6.79
N VAL A 136 -0.43 -7.09 6.21
CA VAL A 136 -0.91 -8.45 6.00
C VAL A 136 0.10 -9.42 6.61
N ARG A 137 -0.38 -10.43 7.30
CA ARG A 137 0.47 -11.44 7.93
C ARG A 137 0.44 -12.74 7.14
N THR A 138 1.56 -13.44 7.18
CA THR A 138 1.73 -14.80 6.64
C THR A 138 2.80 -15.56 7.43
N HIS A 139 3.00 -16.85 7.14
CA HIS A 139 4.17 -17.61 7.56
C HIS A 139 5.12 -17.81 6.37
N ALA A 140 6.42 -17.68 6.60
CA ALA A 140 7.44 -17.80 5.54
C ALA A 140 7.37 -19.16 4.82
N ALA A 141 7.07 -20.24 5.57
CA ALA A 141 6.89 -21.58 5.02
C ALA A 141 5.71 -21.75 4.04
N LEU A 142 4.79 -20.78 4.00
CA LEU A 142 3.60 -20.79 3.16
C LEU A 142 3.72 -19.87 1.94
N CYS A 143 4.93 -19.38 1.68
CA CYS A 143 5.22 -18.51 0.55
C CYS A 143 6.14 -19.23 -0.43
N HIS A 144 5.61 -19.60 -1.57
CA HIS A 144 6.33 -20.30 -2.61
C HIS A 144 6.61 -19.37 -3.80
N PHE A 145 7.66 -18.56 -3.67
CA PHE A 145 8.13 -17.82 -4.84
C PHE A 145 8.71 -18.79 -5.86
N ALA A 146 8.27 -18.68 -7.11
CA ALA A 146 8.78 -19.54 -8.18
C ALA A 146 10.31 -19.35 -8.33
N PRO A 147 11.08 -20.40 -8.68
CA PRO A 147 12.50 -20.28 -8.96
C PRO A 147 12.75 -19.20 -10.03
N GLY A 148 13.64 -18.24 -9.73
CA GLY A 148 13.90 -17.11 -10.61
C GLY A 148 12.84 -16.00 -10.57
N ALA A 149 11.85 -16.10 -9.70
CA ALA A 149 10.88 -15.03 -9.46
C ALA A 149 11.61 -13.75 -8.98
N PRO A 150 11.09 -12.58 -9.33
CA PRO A 150 11.71 -11.31 -8.94
C PRO A 150 11.54 -10.96 -7.45
N GLN A 151 10.89 -11.84 -6.67
CA GLN A 151 10.63 -11.61 -5.24
C GLN A 151 11.76 -12.18 -4.38
N VAL A 152 12.09 -11.46 -3.30
CA VAL A 152 13.04 -11.90 -2.28
C VAL A 152 12.56 -11.41 -0.91
N TRP A 153 12.66 -12.27 0.09
CA TRP A 153 12.44 -11.89 1.48
C TRP A 153 13.57 -10.95 1.92
N THR A 154 13.19 -9.83 2.51
CA THR A 154 14.12 -8.79 2.96
C THR A 154 13.69 -8.34 4.36
N PRO A 155 14.60 -8.23 5.33
CA PRO A 155 14.29 -7.67 6.64
C PRO A 155 13.63 -6.31 6.51
N LEU A 156 12.50 -6.11 7.18
CA LEU A 156 11.71 -4.87 7.06
C LEU A 156 12.51 -3.63 7.46
N THR A 157 13.44 -3.78 8.41
CA THR A 157 14.35 -2.71 8.85
C THR A 157 15.33 -2.23 7.77
N GLU A 158 15.63 -3.08 6.78
CA GLU A 158 16.48 -2.71 5.64
C GLU A 158 15.69 -2.02 4.53
N VAL A 159 14.36 -2.19 4.52
CA VAL A 159 13.48 -1.59 3.52
C VAL A 159 13.07 -0.17 3.91
N ASP A 160 12.52 -0.02 5.12
CA ASP A 160 11.99 1.24 5.63
C ASP A 160 11.91 1.17 7.17
N LEU A 161 12.82 1.86 7.85
CA LEU A 161 12.88 1.85 9.31
C LEU A 161 11.62 2.41 9.98
N GLU A 162 11.01 3.42 9.37
CA GLU A 162 9.76 4.00 9.89
C GLU A 162 8.60 3.02 9.73
N LEU A 163 8.50 2.34 8.60
CA LEU A 163 7.51 1.29 8.39
C LEU A 163 7.70 0.12 9.36
N ALA A 164 8.96 -0.27 9.61
CA ALA A 164 9.27 -1.31 10.60
C ALA A 164 8.74 -0.96 11.99
N ARG A 165 9.00 0.25 12.47
CA ARG A 165 8.49 0.74 13.76
C ARG A 165 6.95 0.75 13.81
N ARG A 166 6.31 1.09 12.71
CA ARG A 166 4.84 1.05 12.60
C ARG A 166 4.31 -0.37 12.71
N VAL A 167 4.91 -1.30 11.99
CA VAL A 167 4.57 -2.74 12.06
C VAL A 167 4.70 -3.22 13.50
N ASP A 168 5.83 -2.95 14.16
CA ASP A 168 6.06 -3.36 15.54
C ASP A 168 5.00 -2.78 16.49
N SER A 169 4.65 -1.51 16.34
CA SER A 169 3.60 -0.86 17.13
C SER A 169 2.24 -1.49 16.94
N PHE A 170 1.87 -1.81 15.69
CA PHE A 170 0.61 -2.49 15.39
C PHE A 170 0.58 -3.90 15.96
N MET A 171 1.69 -4.63 15.83
CA MET A 171 1.84 -5.98 16.37
C MET A 171 1.68 -6.03 17.89
N ALA A 172 2.27 -5.05 18.60
CA ALA A 172 2.17 -4.95 20.04
C ALA A 172 0.75 -4.57 20.52
N SER A 173 0.01 -3.80 19.72
CA SER A 173 -1.35 -3.35 20.07
C SER A 173 -2.40 -4.45 19.94
N GLY A 174 -2.23 -5.37 19.00
CA GLY A 174 -3.15 -6.49 18.75
C GLY A 174 -2.94 -7.70 19.67
N ALA A 175 -1.95 -7.66 20.54
CA ALA A 175 -1.66 -8.74 21.51
C ALA A 175 -2.37 -8.55 22.89
N ARG A 176 -3.27 -7.55 23.02
CA ARG A 176 -4.00 -7.27 24.27
C ARG A 176 -5.44 -7.75 24.25
#